data_92a6c308f56df5c4002348658a88d50c
#
_entry.id   92a6c308f56df5c4002348658a88d50c
#
_cell.length_a   1.000
_cell.length_b   1.000
_cell.length_c   1.000
_cell.angle_alpha   90.00
_cell.angle_beta   90.00
_cell.angle_gamma   90.00
#
_symmetry.space_group_name_H-M   'P 1'
#
loop_
_entity.id
_entity.type
_entity.pdbx_description
1 polymer ?
#
loop_
_entity_poly.entity_id
_entity_poly.type
_entity_poly.pdbx_seq_one_letter_code
_entity_poly.pdbx_strand_id
1 'polypeptide(L)'
;MKRILITGASSGIGMYLANGYLAAGWHVIACGRSLSKLEGAISSVHPQLTLCTFDINSQSEVLEALKPFTSLDSVILNAGTCEYMDEPLLFDSSLFKRVIETNVIGTGYCLEGVIGNIKQGGQLAIVSSSVTLLPLTRSEAYGASKAALDYLTRTLAIDLSPKGIAVSLIRPGFVDTALTQKNTFSMPGIITGEQACKYIMQGLEKRKLEINFPKAFFFIMNILSLLPNALWRRLAIKMIRAPE
;
A
#
# COMPACT_ATOMS: atom_id res chain seq x y z
N MET A 1 -0.94 -20.68 -15.85
CA MET A 1 -0.03 -19.63 -15.36
C MET A 1 -0.82 -18.73 -14.41
N LYS A 2 -0.28 -18.41 -13.23
CA LYS A 2 -0.93 -17.52 -12.26
C LYS A 2 -0.84 -16.07 -12.72
N ARG A 3 -1.91 -15.29 -12.47
CA ARG A 3 -2.04 -13.88 -12.87
C ARG A 3 -2.16 -13.00 -11.65
N ILE A 4 -1.35 -11.94 -11.61
CA ILE A 4 -1.39 -10.93 -10.54
C ILE A 4 -1.52 -9.53 -11.12
N LEU A 5 -2.36 -8.71 -10.48
CA LEU A 5 -2.51 -7.28 -10.77
C LEU A 5 -1.92 -6.47 -9.63
N ILE A 6 -1.08 -5.48 -9.96
CA ILE A 6 -0.38 -4.65 -8.97
C ILE A 6 -0.56 -3.18 -9.34
N THR A 7 -1.21 -2.38 -8.48
CA THR A 7 -1.30 -0.93 -8.68
C THR A 7 -0.09 -0.20 -8.10
N GLY A 8 0.28 0.94 -8.71
CA GLY A 8 1.46 1.70 -8.29
C GLY A 8 2.78 0.98 -8.59
N ALA A 9 2.82 0.20 -9.68
CA ALA A 9 3.96 -0.63 -10.06
C ALA A 9 5.15 0.15 -10.68
N SER A 10 4.99 1.45 -10.93
CA SER A 10 6.04 2.27 -11.57
C SER A 10 7.16 2.72 -10.62
N SER A 11 7.09 2.44 -9.33
CA SER A 11 8.12 2.81 -8.34
C SER A 11 7.94 2.08 -7.01
N GLY A 12 8.93 2.22 -6.12
CA GLY A 12 8.87 1.77 -4.74
C GLY A 12 8.46 0.30 -4.59
N ILE A 13 7.67 -0.01 -3.58
CA ILE A 13 7.26 -1.39 -3.25
C ILE A 13 6.57 -2.07 -4.44
N GLY A 14 5.70 -1.34 -5.17
CA GLY A 14 4.98 -1.90 -6.32
C GLY A 14 5.90 -2.36 -7.44
N MET A 15 6.96 -1.62 -7.73
CA MET A 15 7.99 -1.98 -8.70
C MET A 15 8.74 -3.25 -8.30
N TYR A 16 9.19 -3.34 -7.05
CA TYR A 16 9.87 -4.53 -6.54
C TYR A 16 8.96 -5.75 -6.54
N LEU A 17 7.67 -5.60 -6.24
CA LEU A 17 6.69 -6.67 -6.32
C LEU A 17 6.47 -7.13 -7.76
N ALA A 18 6.32 -6.21 -8.71
CA ALA A 18 6.13 -6.55 -10.12
C ALA A 18 7.33 -7.37 -10.64
N ASN A 19 8.56 -6.91 -10.39
CA ASN A 19 9.77 -7.64 -10.78
C ASN A 19 9.90 -8.99 -10.05
N GLY A 20 9.58 -9.05 -8.75
CA GLY A 20 9.64 -10.28 -7.97
C GLY A 20 8.64 -11.34 -8.44
N TYR A 21 7.42 -10.96 -8.81
CA TYR A 21 6.43 -11.88 -9.35
C TYR A 21 6.73 -12.32 -10.78
N LEU A 22 7.31 -11.44 -11.63
CA LEU A 22 7.83 -11.83 -12.93
C LEU A 22 8.93 -12.90 -12.79
N ALA A 23 9.91 -12.66 -11.91
CA ALA A 23 10.97 -13.61 -11.62
C ALA A 23 10.44 -14.96 -11.07
N ALA A 24 9.28 -14.94 -10.38
CA ALA A 24 8.59 -16.13 -9.91
C ALA A 24 7.70 -16.81 -10.98
N GLY A 25 7.73 -16.34 -12.22
CA GLY A 25 7.02 -16.95 -13.36
C GLY A 25 5.50 -16.62 -13.41
N TRP A 26 5.07 -15.55 -12.76
CA TRP A 26 3.68 -15.10 -12.84
C TRP A 26 3.46 -14.18 -14.04
N HIS A 27 2.25 -14.17 -14.57
CA HIS A 27 1.81 -13.10 -15.47
C HIS A 27 1.45 -11.87 -14.63
N VAL A 28 2.21 -10.79 -14.79
CA VAL A 28 2.05 -9.55 -14.03
C VAL A 28 1.34 -8.50 -14.86
N ILE A 29 0.24 -7.97 -14.31
CA ILE A 29 -0.45 -6.79 -14.81
C ILE A 29 0.02 -5.63 -13.93
N ALA A 30 0.96 -4.84 -14.45
CA ALA A 30 1.58 -3.73 -13.76
C ALA A 30 0.85 -2.43 -14.07
N CYS A 31 0.16 -1.86 -13.07
CA CYS A 31 -0.65 -0.66 -13.25
C CYS A 31 0.03 0.60 -12.71
N GLY A 32 -0.09 1.71 -13.45
CA GLY A 32 0.44 3.02 -13.08
C GLY A 32 -0.08 4.13 -13.96
N ARG A 33 0.22 5.40 -13.63
CA ARG A 33 -0.25 6.56 -14.41
C ARG A 33 0.52 6.82 -15.71
N SER A 34 1.78 6.42 -15.78
CA SER A 34 2.68 6.75 -16.89
C SER A 34 3.29 5.49 -17.46
N LEU A 35 3.06 5.26 -18.76
CA LEU A 35 3.63 4.13 -19.50
C LEU A 35 5.17 4.18 -19.43
N SER A 36 5.77 5.32 -19.72
CA SER A 36 7.25 5.47 -19.72
C SER A 36 7.88 5.18 -18.37
N LYS A 37 7.20 5.52 -17.25
CA LYS A 37 7.67 5.17 -15.91
C LYS A 37 7.54 3.67 -15.62
N LEU A 38 6.49 3.02 -16.09
CA LEU A 38 6.35 1.57 -15.97
C LEU A 38 7.41 0.83 -16.77
N GLU A 39 7.66 1.24 -18.02
CA GLU A 39 8.70 0.67 -18.88
C GLU A 39 10.11 0.87 -18.31
N GLY A 40 10.39 2.01 -17.69
CA GLY A 40 11.66 2.28 -17.03
C GLY A 40 11.85 1.54 -15.69
N ALA A 41 10.76 1.17 -15.02
CA ALA A 41 10.78 0.52 -13.72
C ALA A 41 10.81 -1.02 -13.80
N ILE A 42 10.21 -1.58 -14.83
CA ILE A 42 10.06 -3.02 -15.02
C ILE A 42 10.67 -3.36 -16.37
N SER A 43 11.47 -4.42 -16.45
CA SER A 43 12.05 -4.83 -17.74
C SER A 43 10.94 -5.02 -18.77
N SER A 44 10.82 -4.07 -19.70
CA SER A 44 9.66 -3.92 -20.60
C SER A 44 9.51 -5.07 -21.62
N VAL A 45 10.53 -5.90 -21.77
CA VAL A 45 10.53 -7.04 -22.72
C VAL A 45 10.39 -8.35 -21.95
N HIS A 46 9.29 -8.53 -21.23
CA HIS A 46 9.00 -9.81 -20.57
C HIS A 46 7.66 -10.37 -21.10
N PRO A 47 7.64 -11.61 -21.65
CA PRO A 47 6.43 -12.17 -22.29
C PRO A 47 5.24 -12.35 -21.29
N GLN A 48 5.50 -12.28 -20.02
CA GLN A 48 4.49 -12.41 -18.95
C GLN A 48 4.15 -11.05 -18.30
N LEU A 49 4.49 -9.93 -18.94
CA LEU A 49 4.19 -8.59 -18.47
C LEU A 49 3.11 -7.92 -19.32
N THR A 50 2.10 -7.39 -18.69
CA THR A 50 1.13 -6.47 -19.27
C THR A 50 1.20 -5.14 -18.54
N LEU A 51 1.48 -4.05 -19.25
CA LEU A 51 1.44 -2.70 -18.71
C LEU A 51 0.02 -2.14 -18.86
N CYS A 52 -0.50 -1.53 -17.81
CA CYS A 52 -1.83 -0.96 -17.75
C CYS A 52 -1.76 0.46 -17.19
N THR A 53 -2.27 1.44 -17.92
CA THR A 53 -2.19 2.85 -17.52
C THR A 53 -3.55 3.44 -17.26
N PHE A 54 -3.67 4.12 -16.10
CA PHE A 54 -4.84 4.92 -15.72
C PHE A 54 -4.47 5.88 -14.58
N ASP A 55 -5.20 6.98 -14.46
CA ASP A 55 -5.17 7.78 -13.24
C ASP A 55 -6.12 7.15 -12.20
N ILE A 56 -5.57 6.79 -11.04
CA ILE A 56 -6.32 6.17 -9.94
C ILE A 56 -7.43 7.10 -9.40
N ASN A 57 -7.33 8.41 -9.63
CA ASN A 57 -8.33 9.39 -9.22
C ASN A 57 -9.48 9.54 -10.24
N SER A 58 -9.40 8.89 -11.40
CA SER A 58 -10.42 8.87 -12.44
C SER A 58 -11.16 7.54 -12.44
N GLN A 59 -12.38 7.48 -11.88
CA GLN A 59 -13.17 6.25 -11.83
C GLN A 59 -13.35 5.65 -13.21
N SER A 60 -13.70 6.46 -14.21
CA SER A 60 -13.94 5.99 -15.58
C SER A 60 -12.70 5.37 -16.22
N GLU A 61 -11.51 5.99 -16.03
CA GLU A 61 -10.25 5.43 -16.52
C GLU A 61 -9.92 4.10 -15.83
N VAL A 62 -10.09 4.04 -14.50
CA VAL A 62 -9.83 2.81 -13.73
C VAL A 62 -10.72 1.67 -14.22
N LEU A 63 -12.02 1.90 -14.33
CA LEU A 63 -12.97 0.85 -14.72
C LEU A 63 -12.74 0.39 -16.17
N GLU A 64 -12.51 1.30 -17.11
CA GLU A 64 -12.23 0.94 -18.50
C GLU A 64 -10.90 0.18 -18.65
N ALA A 65 -9.83 0.66 -18.00
CA ALA A 65 -8.53 0.02 -18.05
C ALA A 65 -8.51 -1.37 -17.39
N LEU A 66 -9.29 -1.59 -16.34
CA LEU A 66 -9.32 -2.87 -15.60
C LEU A 66 -10.30 -3.89 -16.19
N LYS A 67 -11.27 -3.47 -17.00
CA LYS A 67 -12.28 -4.32 -17.62
C LYS A 67 -11.76 -5.57 -18.35
N PRO A 68 -10.61 -5.54 -19.07
CA PRO A 68 -10.09 -6.74 -19.76
C PRO A 68 -9.52 -7.80 -18.81
N PHE A 69 -9.23 -7.47 -17.55
CA PHE A 69 -8.52 -8.35 -16.65
C PHE A 69 -9.46 -9.20 -15.79
N THR A 70 -9.74 -10.38 -16.25
CA THR A 70 -10.57 -11.36 -15.57
C THR A 70 -9.74 -12.52 -15.04
N SER A 71 -10.31 -13.33 -14.17
CA SER A 71 -9.68 -14.57 -13.64
C SER A 71 -8.32 -14.30 -12.96
N LEU A 72 -8.27 -13.34 -12.05
CA LEU A 72 -7.07 -12.96 -11.30
C LEU A 72 -6.84 -13.94 -10.14
N ASP A 73 -5.61 -14.45 -10.00
CA ASP A 73 -5.21 -15.27 -8.87
C ASP A 73 -4.82 -14.40 -7.67
N SER A 74 -4.30 -13.19 -7.91
CA SER A 74 -3.94 -12.23 -6.88
C SER A 74 -4.10 -10.79 -7.35
N VAL A 75 -4.48 -9.92 -6.43
CA VAL A 75 -4.53 -8.46 -6.63
C VAL A 75 -3.82 -7.78 -5.47
N ILE A 76 -2.91 -6.86 -5.77
CA ILE A 76 -2.24 -6.01 -4.77
C ILE A 76 -2.56 -4.55 -5.08
N LEU A 77 -3.38 -3.93 -4.23
CA LEU A 77 -3.67 -2.50 -4.26
C LEU A 77 -2.62 -1.78 -3.43
N ASN A 78 -1.58 -1.29 -4.12
CA ASN A 78 -0.41 -0.67 -3.51
C ASN A 78 -0.31 0.82 -3.83
N ALA A 79 -0.94 1.31 -4.88
CA ALA A 79 -0.89 2.72 -5.26
C ALA A 79 -1.29 3.63 -4.10
N GLY A 80 -0.53 4.71 -3.91
CA GLY A 80 -0.80 5.68 -2.85
C GLY A 80 0.22 6.80 -2.83
N THR A 81 -0.10 7.84 -2.09
CA THR A 81 0.75 9.01 -1.86
C THR A 81 0.90 9.29 -0.37
N CYS A 82 1.95 10.03 0.00
CA CYS A 82 2.17 10.55 1.34
C CYS A 82 2.56 12.02 1.23
N GLU A 83 1.79 12.87 1.89
CA GLU A 83 2.08 14.27 2.07
C GLU A 83 1.92 14.60 3.56
N TYR A 84 2.74 15.53 4.07
CA TYR A 84 2.78 15.90 5.47
C TYR A 84 2.21 17.29 5.69
N MET A 85 1.50 17.50 6.81
CA MET A 85 1.07 18.82 7.27
C MET A 85 2.13 19.39 8.22
N ASP A 86 2.89 20.38 7.74
CA ASP A 86 3.99 20.95 8.50
C ASP A 86 3.53 22.01 9.52
N GLU A 87 2.44 22.72 9.20
CA GLU A 87 1.88 23.77 10.05
C GLU A 87 0.42 23.43 10.43
N PRO A 88 0.20 22.84 11.62
CA PRO A 88 -1.12 22.34 12.01
C PRO A 88 -2.17 23.46 12.22
N LEU A 89 -1.74 24.70 12.48
CA LEU A 89 -2.65 25.84 12.59
C LEU A 89 -3.14 26.35 11.22
N LEU A 90 -2.45 25.98 10.15
CA LEU A 90 -2.81 26.28 8.76
C LEU A 90 -3.26 24.99 8.06
N PHE A 91 -4.31 24.36 8.56
CA PHE A 91 -4.78 23.08 8.03
C PHE A 91 -5.06 23.15 6.53
N ASP A 92 -4.23 22.44 5.72
CA ASP A 92 -4.36 22.36 4.27
C ASP A 92 -5.40 21.32 3.87
N SER A 93 -6.65 21.78 3.70
CA SER A 93 -7.75 20.91 3.25
C SER A 93 -7.55 20.38 1.83
N SER A 94 -6.79 21.07 0.97
CA SER A 94 -6.49 20.64 -0.38
C SER A 94 -5.49 19.48 -0.38
N LEU A 95 -4.46 19.54 0.47
CA LEU A 95 -3.55 18.42 0.72
C LEU A 95 -4.33 17.23 1.29
N PHE A 96 -5.16 17.47 2.30
CA PHE A 96 -5.99 16.41 2.91
C PHE A 96 -6.84 15.71 1.85
N LYS A 97 -7.54 16.50 1.01
CA LYS A 97 -8.36 15.99 -0.08
C LYS A 97 -7.54 15.13 -1.04
N ARG A 98 -6.40 15.62 -1.56
CA ARG A 98 -5.56 14.88 -2.51
C ARG A 98 -5.11 13.53 -1.97
N VAL A 99 -4.72 13.47 -0.69
CA VAL A 99 -4.28 12.22 -0.05
C VAL A 99 -5.43 11.24 0.12
N ILE A 100 -6.61 11.70 0.56
CA ILE A 100 -7.80 10.86 0.70
C ILE A 100 -8.28 10.38 -0.68
N GLU A 101 -8.35 11.25 -1.67
CA GLU A 101 -8.75 10.88 -3.04
C GLU A 101 -7.85 9.78 -3.59
N THR A 102 -6.53 9.95 -3.52
CA THR A 102 -5.60 8.97 -4.06
C THR A 102 -5.60 7.65 -3.27
N ASN A 103 -5.51 7.72 -1.93
CA ASN A 103 -5.28 6.54 -1.12
C ASN A 103 -6.57 5.75 -0.84
N VAL A 104 -7.70 6.44 -0.65
CA VAL A 104 -8.95 5.81 -0.22
C VAL A 104 -9.91 5.67 -1.39
N ILE A 105 -10.27 6.79 -2.03
CA ILE A 105 -11.28 6.78 -3.10
C ILE A 105 -10.73 6.03 -4.32
N GLY A 106 -9.49 6.31 -4.73
CA GLY A 106 -8.83 5.59 -5.83
C GLY A 106 -8.68 4.09 -5.58
N THR A 107 -8.39 3.69 -4.32
CA THR A 107 -8.43 2.26 -3.95
C THR A 107 -9.84 1.68 -4.09
N GLY A 108 -10.88 2.44 -3.74
CA GLY A 108 -12.28 2.07 -3.94
C GLY A 108 -12.62 1.82 -5.42
N TYR A 109 -12.19 2.71 -6.32
CA TYR A 109 -12.37 2.53 -7.77
C TYR A 109 -11.65 1.28 -8.31
N CYS A 110 -10.43 1.03 -7.83
CA CYS A 110 -9.72 -0.20 -8.16
C CYS A 110 -10.47 -1.45 -7.66
N LEU A 111 -10.99 -1.43 -6.42
CA LEU A 111 -11.79 -2.53 -5.89
C LEU A 111 -13.02 -2.79 -6.76
N GLU A 112 -13.76 -1.75 -7.15
CA GLU A 112 -14.91 -1.86 -8.05
C GLU A 112 -14.53 -2.58 -9.36
N GLY A 113 -13.37 -2.23 -9.94
CA GLY A 113 -12.90 -2.82 -11.21
C GLY A 113 -12.37 -4.25 -11.10
N VAL A 114 -11.90 -4.71 -9.92
CA VAL A 114 -11.20 -6.00 -9.84
C VAL A 114 -11.84 -7.04 -8.93
N ILE A 115 -12.65 -6.66 -7.94
CA ILE A 115 -13.08 -7.59 -6.88
C ILE A 115 -13.89 -8.77 -7.42
N GLY A 116 -14.76 -8.52 -8.40
CA GLY A 116 -15.55 -9.55 -9.09
C GLY A 116 -14.73 -10.43 -10.03
N ASN A 117 -13.50 -10.05 -10.33
CA ASN A 117 -12.58 -10.73 -11.24
C ASN A 117 -11.55 -11.60 -10.52
N ILE A 118 -11.53 -11.59 -9.20
CA ILE A 118 -10.68 -12.47 -8.39
C ILE A 118 -11.32 -13.86 -8.38
N LYS A 119 -10.53 -14.87 -8.72
CA LYS A 119 -10.99 -16.27 -8.71
C LYS A 119 -11.36 -16.73 -7.31
N GLN A 120 -12.26 -17.69 -7.21
CA GLN A 120 -12.41 -18.49 -5.98
C GLN A 120 -11.04 -19.13 -5.67
N GLY A 121 -10.61 -19.07 -4.42
CA GLY A 121 -9.26 -19.47 -4.02
C GLY A 121 -8.18 -18.43 -4.31
N GLY A 122 -8.54 -17.28 -4.92
CA GLY A 122 -7.62 -16.16 -5.12
C GLY A 122 -7.39 -15.32 -3.86
N GLN A 123 -6.70 -14.20 -4.03
CA GLN A 123 -6.39 -13.31 -2.90
C GLN A 123 -6.37 -11.84 -3.29
N LEU A 124 -6.74 -11.00 -2.34
CA LEU A 124 -6.66 -9.54 -2.38
C LEU A 124 -5.70 -9.06 -1.31
N ALA A 125 -4.81 -8.13 -1.62
CA ALA A 125 -3.97 -7.46 -0.65
C ALA A 125 -4.06 -5.95 -0.79
N ILE A 126 -4.13 -5.24 0.33
CA ILE A 126 -4.17 -3.76 0.36
C ILE A 126 -2.99 -3.26 1.19
N VAL A 127 -2.22 -2.33 0.60
CA VAL A 127 -1.03 -1.76 1.25
C VAL A 127 -1.43 -0.53 2.06
N SER A 128 -1.39 -0.70 3.36
CA SER A 128 -1.55 0.34 4.37
C SER A 128 -0.19 0.84 4.86
N SER A 129 -0.01 1.07 6.16
CA SER A 129 1.23 1.54 6.77
C SER A 129 1.24 1.26 8.28
N SER A 130 2.44 1.19 8.87
CA SER A 130 2.64 1.20 10.32
C SER A 130 2.14 2.46 11.01
N VAL A 131 1.92 3.55 10.28
CA VAL A 131 1.35 4.81 10.81
C VAL A 131 0.00 4.61 11.49
N THR A 132 -0.73 3.54 11.14
CA THR A 132 -2.04 3.22 11.71
C THR A 132 -1.99 2.68 13.13
N LEU A 133 -0.82 2.29 13.63
CA LEU A 133 -0.65 1.75 14.98
C LEU A 133 -0.70 2.84 16.06
N LEU A 134 -0.20 4.03 15.73
CA LEU A 134 -0.12 5.17 16.65
C LEU A 134 -0.30 6.49 15.90
N PRO A 135 -1.01 7.47 16.46
CA PRO A 135 -1.05 8.83 15.90
C PRO A 135 0.34 9.45 15.90
N LEU A 136 0.86 9.76 14.72
CA LEU A 136 2.15 10.41 14.53
C LEU A 136 1.94 11.86 14.08
N THR A 137 2.87 12.73 14.43
CA THR A 137 2.84 14.14 14.04
C THR A 137 2.93 14.29 12.53
N ARG A 138 2.35 15.36 11.96
CA ARG A 138 2.36 15.69 10.53
C ARG A 138 1.62 14.68 9.64
N SER A 139 1.01 13.63 10.22
CA SER A 139 0.42 12.50 9.47
C SER A 139 -1.10 12.56 9.41
N GLU A 140 -1.71 13.73 9.59
CA GLU A 140 -3.18 13.91 9.66
C GLU A 140 -3.87 13.31 8.44
N ALA A 141 -3.44 13.68 7.24
CA ALA A 141 -4.01 13.19 5.99
C ALA A 141 -3.60 11.74 5.70
N TYR A 142 -2.28 11.48 5.76
CA TYR A 142 -1.74 10.15 5.45
C TYR A 142 -2.22 9.10 6.46
N GLY A 143 -2.10 9.39 7.76
CA GLY A 143 -2.55 8.49 8.83
C GLY A 143 -4.04 8.19 8.74
N ALA A 144 -4.89 9.21 8.53
CA ALA A 144 -6.32 9.04 8.33
C ALA A 144 -6.63 8.16 7.12
N SER A 145 -5.95 8.39 5.98
CA SER A 145 -6.14 7.59 4.77
C SER A 145 -5.77 6.12 4.97
N LYS A 146 -4.67 5.85 5.67
CA LYS A 146 -4.23 4.47 5.93
C LYS A 146 -5.08 3.77 6.99
N ALA A 147 -5.59 4.50 7.99
CA ALA A 147 -6.56 3.96 8.95
C ALA A 147 -7.88 3.56 8.26
N ALA A 148 -8.34 4.35 7.29
CA ALA A 148 -9.50 3.98 6.47
C ALA A 148 -9.25 2.69 5.69
N LEU A 149 -8.06 2.52 5.08
CA LEU A 149 -7.69 1.28 4.39
C LEU A 149 -7.57 0.08 5.33
N ASP A 150 -7.10 0.27 6.57
CA ASP A 150 -7.06 -0.79 7.59
C ASP A 150 -8.46 -1.31 7.88
N TYR A 151 -9.41 -0.40 8.13
CA TYR A 151 -10.80 -0.76 8.40
C TYR A 151 -11.44 -1.46 7.20
N LEU A 152 -11.32 -0.86 6.01
CA LEU A 152 -11.83 -1.41 4.76
C LEU A 152 -11.30 -2.83 4.50
N THR A 153 -9.98 -3.04 4.65
CA THR A 153 -9.35 -4.34 4.40
C THR A 153 -9.85 -5.41 5.36
N ARG A 154 -9.99 -5.07 6.64
CA ARG A 154 -10.49 -6.00 7.66
C ARG A 154 -11.96 -6.37 7.43
N THR A 155 -12.80 -5.42 7.02
CA THR A 155 -14.19 -5.69 6.66
C THR A 155 -14.27 -6.59 5.42
N LEU A 156 -13.49 -6.29 4.37
CA LEU A 156 -13.42 -7.14 3.18
C LEU A 156 -12.93 -8.57 3.50
N ALA A 157 -12.03 -8.73 4.48
CA ALA A 157 -11.58 -10.06 4.89
C ALA A 157 -12.70 -10.91 5.47
N ILE A 158 -13.68 -10.29 6.15
CA ILE A 158 -14.87 -10.97 6.66
C ILE A 158 -15.81 -11.31 5.49
N ASP A 159 -16.16 -10.33 4.67
CA ASP A 159 -17.19 -10.46 3.63
C ASP A 159 -16.77 -11.39 2.48
N LEU A 160 -15.47 -11.42 2.14
CA LEU A 160 -14.94 -12.23 1.05
C LEU A 160 -14.51 -13.64 1.48
N SER A 161 -14.39 -13.91 2.79
CA SER A 161 -14.04 -15.24 3.31
C SER A 161 -15.04 -16.33 2.84
N PRO A 162 -16.39 -16.14 2.91
CA PRO A 162 -17.34 -17.12 2.39
C PRO A 162 -17.30 -17.32 0.88
N LYS A 163 -16.69 -16.38 0.15
CA LYS A 163 -16.44 -16.48 -1.31
C LYS A 163 -15.15 -17.20 -1.64
N GLY A 164 -14.41 -17.64 -0.64
CA GLY A 164 -13.11 -18.31 -0.81
C GLY A 164 -11.97 -17.38 -1.24
N ILE A 165 -12.11 -16.06 -1.08
CA ILE A 165 -11.07 -15.08 -1.41
C ILE A 165 -10.35 -14.70 -0.12
N ALA A 166 -9.04 -14.92 -0.06
CA ALA A 166 -8.21 -14.49 1.05
C ALA A 166 -7.93 -12.98 0.94
N VAL A 167 -8.02 -12.25 2.06
CA VAL A 167 -7.68 -10.82 2.09
C VAL A 167 -6.55 -10.59 3.08
N SER A 168 -5.54 -9.82 2.65
CA SER A 168 -4.35 -9.49 3.43
C SER A 168 -4.19 -7.99 3.59
N LEU A 169 -4.03 -7.55 4.82
CA LEU A 169 -3.62 -6.19 5.15
C LEU A 169 -2.10 -6.13 5.25
N ILE A 170 -1.45 -5.31 4.42
CA ILE A 170 -0.01 -5.14 4.42
C ILE A 170 0.31 -3.81 5.10
N ARG A 171 1.11 -3.86 6.17
CA ARG A 171 1.61 -2.67 6.86
C ARG A 171 3.13 -2.63 6.82
N PRO A 172 3.73 -1.91 5.87
CA PRO A 172 5.15 -1.62 5.91
C PRO A 172 5.48 -0.63 7.03
N GLY A 173 6.68 -0.79 7.64
CA GLY A 173 7.39 0.30 8.28
C GLY A 173 8.09 1.17 7.24
N PHE A 174 9.27 1.70 7.57
CA PHE A 174 10.04 2.49 6.61
C PHE A 174 10.72 1.58 5.58
N VAL A 175 10.48 1.87 4.31
CA VAL A 175 11.08 1.17 3.17
C VAL A 175 11.78 2.20 2.30
N ASP A 176 13.04 1.99 1.95
CA ASP A 176 13.80 2.88 1.08
C ASP A 176 13.18 2.93 -0.32
N THR A 177 12.51 4.02 -0.60
CA THR A 177 11.78 4.30 -1.83
C THR A 177 11.79 5.80 -2.10
N ALA A 178 11.49 6.21 -3.34
CA ALA A 178 11.34 7.62 -3.68
C ALA A 178 10.29 8.37 -2.83
N LEU A 179 9.35 7.66 -2.19
CA LEU A 179 8.38 8.26 -1.29
C LEU A 179 9.01 8.62 0.06
N THR A 180 9.82 7.72 0.63
CA THR A 180 10.46 7.91 1.94
C THR A 180 11.72 8.76 1.87
N GLN A 181 12.38 8.85 0.72
CA GLN A 181 13.52 9.75 0.49
C GLN A 181 13.17 11.24 0.62
N LYS A 182 11.88 11.58 0.60
CA LYS A 182 11.39 12.94 0.88
C LYS A 182 11.27 13.25 2.37
N ASN A 183 11.43 12.27 3.23
CA ASN A 183 11.30 12.45 4.67
C ASN A 183 12.52 13.18 5.23
N THR A 184 12.26 14.15 6.10
CA THR A 184 13.27 14.97 6.79
C THR A 184 13.49 14.51 8.23
N PHE A 185 13.01 13.36 8.61
CA PHE A 185 13.10 12.82 9.97
C PHE A 185 13.72 11.42 9.98
N SER A 186 14.18 11.01 11.16
CA SER A 186 14.78 9.69 11.35
C SER A 186 13.81 8.55 11.04
N MET A 187 14.27 7.54 10.30
CA MET A 187 13.50 6.37 9.88
C MET A 187 14.10 5.08 10.48
N PRO A 188 13.84 4.81 11.78
CA PRO A 188 14.41 3.66 12.44
C PRO A 188 13.94 2.35 11.80
N GLY A 189 14.89 1.43 11.59
CA GLY A 189 14.58 0.13 11.01
C GLY A 189 14.20 0.17 9.53
N ILE A 190 14.65 1.19 8.77
CA ILE A 190 14.44 1.24 7.32
C ILE A 190 15.01 -0.01 6.65
N ILE A 191 14.24 -0.56 5.71
CA ILE A 191 14.61 -1.75 4.94
C ILE A 191 14.61 -1.43 3.44
N THR A 192 15.28 -2.29 2.65
CA THR A 192 15.27 -2.12 1.18
C THR A 192 13.93 -2.55 0.56
N GLY A 193 13.68 -2.10 -0.68
CA GLY A 193 12.50 -2.51 -1.44
C GLY A 193 12.47 -4.02 -1.73
N GLU A 194 13.63 -4.66 -1.95
CA GLU A 194 13.77 -6.11 -2.12
C GLU A 194 13.35 -6.87 -0.86
N GLN A 195 13.78 -6.38 0.31
CA GLN A 195 13.39 -6.98 1.59
C GLN A 195 11.88 -6.85 1.81
N ALA A 196 11.30 -5.68 1.50
CA ALA A 196 9.86 -5.48 1.58
C ALA A 196 9.09 -6.42 0.64
N CYS A 197 9.55 -6.55 -0.61
CA CYS A 197 8.99 -7.50 -1.58
C CYS A 197 9.00 -8.92 -1.04
N LYS A 198 10.13 -9.38 -0.48
CA LYS A 198 10.27 -10.72 0.10
C LYS A 198 9.28 -10.95 1.26
N TYR A 199 9.14 -9.98 2.18
CA TYR A 199 8.16 -10.08 3.27
C TYR A 199 6.73 -10.20 2.76
N ILE A 200 6.36 -9.39 1.76
CA ILE A 200 5.02 -9.39 1.19
C ILE A 200 4.75 -10.71 0.47
N MET A 201 5.62 -11.14 -0.43
CA MET A 201 5.42 -12.39 -1.18
C MET A 201 5.29 -13.60 -0.25
N GLN A 202 6.17 -13.73 0.75
CA GLN A 202 6.09 -14.81 1.75
C GLN A 202 4.83 -14.75 2.61
N GLY A 203 4.36 -13.53 2.94
CA GLY A 203 3.13 -13.35 3.69
C GLY A 203 1.90 -13.76 2.88
N LEU A 204 1.85 -13.37 1.61
CA LEU A 204 0.78 -13.70 0.68
C LEU A 204 0.75 -15.19 0.33
N GLU A 205 1.91 -15.83 0.13
CA GLU A 205 2.00 -17.26 -0.07
C GLU A 205 1.37 -18.05 1.09
N LYS A 206 1.59 -17.57 2.32
CA LYS A 206 1.01 -18.14 3.56
C LYS A 206 -0.40 -17.65 3.86
N ARG A 207 -1.02 -16.86 2.99
CA ARG A 207 -2.36 -16.27 3.15
C ARG A 207 -2.57 -15.60 4.51
N LYS A 208 -1.55 -14.85 4.99
CA LYS A 208 -1.64 -14.15 6.27
C LYS A 208 -2.67 -13.03 6.20
N LEU A 209 -3.50 -12.90 7.21
CA LEU A 209 -4.44 -11.77 7.35
C LEU A 209 -3.72 -10.43 7.49
N GLU A 210 -2.60 -10.42 8.22
CA GLU A 210 -1.76 -9.23 8.39
C GLU A 210 -0.30 -9.53 8.08
N ILE A 211 0.32 -8.66 7.29
CA ILE A 211 1.73 -8.75 6.87
C ILE A 211 2.41 -7.47 7.35
N ASN A 212 2.99 -7.54 8.54
CA ASN A 212 3.64 -6.43 9.23
C ASN A 212 5.16 -6.61 9.21
N PHE A 213 5.91 -5.60 8.74
CA PHE A 213 7.37 -5.68 8.65
C PHE A 213 8.04 -4.29 8.69
N PRO A 214 9.30 -4.19 9.18
CA PRO A 214 10.11 -5.24 9.79
C PRO A 214 9.60 -5.62 11.20
N LYS A 215 9.80 -6.87 11.59
CA LYS A 215 9.21 -7.43 12.82
C LYS A 215 9.63 -6.69 14.09
N ALA A 216 10.93 -6.33 14.21
CA ALA A 216 11.45 -5.64 15.39
C ALA A 216 10.78 -4.26 15.56
N PHE A 217 10.63 -3.50 14.46
CA PHE A 217 9.96 -2.21 14.46
C PHE A 217 8.49 -2.36 14.91
N PHE A 218 7.77 -3.33 14.32
CA PHE A 218 6.38 -3.58 14.68
C PHE A 218 6.20 -4.05 16.12
N PHE A 219 7.14 -4.82 16.66
CA PHE A 219 7.12 -5.23 18.07
C PHE A 219 7.17 -4.00 18.99
N ILE A 220 8.09 -3.07 18.73
CA ILE A 220 8.20 -1.81 19.48
C ILE A 220 6.92 -0.97 19.33
N MET A 221 6.44 -0.78 18.12
CA MET A 221 5.23 0.01 17.87
C MET A 221 3.98 -0.58 18.55
N ASN A 222 3.85 -1.91 18.57
CA ASN A 222 2.77 -2.58 19.29
C ASN A 222 2.86 -2.38 20.81
N ILE A 223 4.06 -2.43 21.40
CA ILE A 223 4.24 -2.11 22.83
C ILE A 223 3.82 -0.67 23.09
N LEU A 224 4.26 0.27 22.26
CA LEU A 224 3.90 1.69 22.42
C LEU A 224 2.39 1.92 22.22
N SER A 225 1.73 1.15 21.38
CA SER A 225 0.27 1.26 21.16
C SER A 225 -0.57 0.78 22.35
N LEU A 226 0.02 0.05 23.31
CA LEU A 226 -0.63 -0.33 24.55
C LEU A 226 -0.62 0.79 25.60
N LEU A 227 0.16 1.85 25.40
CA LEU A 227 0.20 2.99 26.30
C LEU A 227 -1.16 3.72 26.32
N PRO A 228 -1.62 4.20 27.49
CA PRO A 228 -2.74 5.11 27.54
C PRO A 228 -2.53 6.32 26.64
N ASN A 229 -3.56 6.77 25.94
CA ASN A 229 -3.48 7.90 24.98
C ASN A 229 -2.84 9.14 25.57
N ALA A 230 -3.08 9.44 26.85
CA ALA A 230 -2.47 10.59 27.54
C ALA A 230 -0.95 10.47 27.66
N LEU A 231 -0.44 9.24 27.88
CA LEU A 231 1.00 8.99 27.99
C LEU A 231 1.65 9.04 26.60
N TRP A 232 1.05 8.38 25.61
CA TRP A 232 1.53 8.46 24.23
C TRP A 232 1.60 9.91 23.74
N ARG A 233 0.53 10.69 23.96
CA ARG A 233 0.50 12.12 23.60
C ARG A 233 1.66 12.90 24.20
N ARG A 234 1.99 12.68 25.48
CA ARG A 234 3.14 13.35 26.14
C ARG A 234 4.47 12.97 25.48
N LEU A 235 4.65 11.71 25.10
CA LEU A 235 5.85 11.24 24.41
C LEU A 235 5.93 11.83 22.99
N ALA A 236 4.85 11.80 22.24
CA ALA A 236 4.79 12.34 20.89
C ALA A 236 5.09 13.86 20.84
N ILE A 237 4.58 14.64 21.82
CA ILE A 237 4.89 16.07 21.94
C ILE A 237 6.40 16.30 22.21
N LYS A 238 7.05 15.44 22.99
CA LYS A 238 8.51 15.55 23.20
C LYS A 238 9.29 15.26 21.93
N MET A 239 8.83 14.36 21.09
CA MET A 239 9.47 14.04 19.80
C MET A 239 9.41 15.23 18.81
N ILE A 240 8.35 16.05 18.85
CA ILE A 240 8.27 17.28 18.03
C ILE A 240 9.30 18.32 18.48
N ARG A 241 9.59 18.37 19.79
CA ARG A 241 10.44 19.41 20.39
C ARG A 241 11.92 19.02 20.50
N ALA A 242 12.27 17.78 20.18
CA ALA A 242 13.67 17.36 20.14
C ALA A 242 14.35 18.02 18.92
N PRO A 243 15.40 18.84 19.12
CA PRO A 243 16.20 19.31 17.99
C PRO A 243 16.82 18.10 17.29
N GLU A 244 16.84 18.13 15.94
CA GLU A 244 17.60 17.21 15.12
C GLU A 244 19.10 17.32 15.40
#